data_48256b317bd740cf1294428348bce118
#
_entry.id   48256b317bd740cf1294428348bce118
#
_cell.length_a   1.000
_cell.length_b   1.000
_cell.length_c   1.000
_cell.angle_alpha   90.00
_cell.angle_beta   90.00
_cell.angle_gamma   90.00
#
_symmetry.space_group_name_H-M   'P 1'
#
loop_
_entity.id
_entity.type
_entity.pdbx_description
1 polymer ?
#
loop_
_entity_poly.entity_id
_entity_poly.type
_entity_poly.pdbx_seq_one_letter_code
_entity_poly.pdbx_strand_id
1 'polypeptide(L)'
;MGMFDDFSESHKELLTQILEMAKDLENGILSTRINRINETDSLGIVALALNSAADQMESFVKSTSHVISELSGGNRCVRIYTEGMKGDFMKMALAVDNVSTTLVNGIDATENFALKEGIEESNDGWLAKNLTYIQKRVLENTELLKQVVVNANFTATESKMMTNNIIEMDSSMRQLNDSMTDTVKEIEQLSANAEEINETMTLIKEIAERTNLLALNAAIEAARAGEYGKGFAVVADEVRKLAESTQDSAEDITEIIVHLNKSVEEIKTKALQSQLLSSASKEKTDLLQTTTKSLDTKAHETSDVVNHASERLFVSLVEIDHVLFKVSNYAKIFKLKQHDKVDVISHHDCRLGKWYEAYGKEHFGSTQGYSDIIEPHARVHGKVKEILDTIAAEGKADKKFILKNIEDIEAATNILFTMLEDMVSKKFA
;
A
#
# COMPACT_ATOMS: atom_id res chain seq x y z
N MET A 1 1.87 -21.20 -8.63
CA MET A 1 1.83 -20.10 -9.58
C MET A 1 1.08 -18.98 -8.87
N GLY A 2 1.80 -18.05 -8.34
CA GLY A 2 1.28 -17.10 -7.38
C GLY A 2 0.53 -15.96 -8.04
N MET A 3 -0.43 -15.43 -7.32
CA MET A 3 -1.27 -14.28 -7.66
C MET A 3 -0.48 -13.01 -8.10
N PHE A 4 0.86 -13.03 -8.06
CA PHE A 4 1.75 -11.92 -8.40
C PHE A 4 2.64 -12.14 -9.62
N ASP A 5 2.60 -13.30 -10.25
CA ASP A 5 3.30 -13.52 -11.53
C ASP A 5 2.64 -12.79 -12.70
N ASP A 6 1.36 -12.44 -12.57
CA ASP A 6 0.62 -11.62 -13.53
C ASP A 6 0.85 -10.11 -13.38
N PHE A 7 1.60 -9.65 -12.38
CA PHE A 7 2.06 -8.27 -12.37
C PHE A 7 3.14 -8.11 -13.44
N SER A 8 2.70 -7.68 -14.61
CA SER A 8 3.59 -7.27 -15.70
C SER A 8 4.64 -6.28 -15.16
N GLU A 9 5.80 -6.22 -15.79
CA GLU A 9 6.86 -5.23 -15.49
C GLU A 9 6.27 -3.81 -15.38
N SER A 10 5.25 -3.52 -16.16
CA SER A 10 4.43 -2.31 -16.15
C SER A 10 3.75 -2.04 -14.80
N HIS A 11 3.25 -3.04 -14.08
CA HIS A 11 2.64 -2.86 -12.77
C HIS A 11 3.67 -2.55 -11.66
N LYS A 12 4.85 -3.16 -11.74
CA LYS A 12 5.97 -2.88 -10.82
C LYS A 12 6.48 -1.45 -11.00
N GLU A 13 6.61 -1.03 -12.26
CA GLU A 13 7.00 0.35 -12.61
C GLU A 13 5.96 1.35 -12.11
N LEU A 14 4.68 1.05 -12.27
CA LEU A 14 3.58 1.91 -11.81
C LEU A 14 3.54 2.03 -10.27
N LEU A 15 3.70 0.94 -9.52
CA LEU A 15 3.80 0.96 -8.06
C LEU A 15 5.00 1.77 -7.57
N THR A 16 6.15 1.65 -8.25
CA THR A 16 7.34 2.43 -7.94
C THR A 16 7.08 3.93 -8.13
N GLN A 17 6.44 4.31 -9.23
CA GLN A 17 6.06 5.71 -9.49
C GLN A 17 5.05 6.25 -8.46
N ILE A 18 4.07 5.43 -8.04
CA ILE A 18 3.11 5.79 -6.98
C ILE A 18 3.85 6.10 -5.68
N LEU A 19 4.85 5.28 -5.32
CA LEU A 19 5.64 5.49 -4.11
C LEU A 19 6.55 6.71 -4.20
N GLU A 20 7.22 6.88 -5.35
CA GLU A 20 8.06 8.05 -5.60
C GLU A 20 7.24 9.33 -5.49
N MET A 21 6.07 9.34 -6.09
CA MET A 21 5.12 10.43 -5.96
C MET A 21 4.69 10.65 -4.49
N ALA A 22 4.43 9.59 -3.73
CA ALA A 22 4.07 9.70 -2.32
C ALA A 22 5.22 10.28 -1.48
N LYS A 23 6.48 9.90 -1.76
CA LYS A 23 7.68 10.49 -1.12
C LYS A 23 7.88 11.96 -1.50
N ASP A 24 7.63 12.29 -2.74
CA ASP A 24 7.72 13.67 -3.20
C ASP A 24 6.64 14.54 -2.55
N LEU A 25 5.42 14.02 -2.42
CA LEU A 25 4.34 14.67 -1.66
C LEU A 25 4.72 14.87 -0.18
N GLU A 26 5.38 13.87 0.44
CA GLU A 26 5.93 13.97 1.80
C GLU A 26 6.91 15.14 1.94
N ASN A 27 7.78 15.31 0.95
CA ASN A 27 8.77 16.38 0.90
C ASN A 27 8.19 17.72 0.42
N GLY A 28 6.88 17.79 0.18
CA GLY A 28 6.21 18.99 -0.33
C GLY A 28 6.42 19.22 -1.83
N ILE A 29 6.95 18.26 -2.57
CA ILE A 29 7.11 18.31 -4.03
C ILE A 29 5.81 17.85 -4.66
N LEU A 30 5.02 18.80 -5.16
CA LEU A 30 3.71 18.53 -5.76
C LEU A 30 3.77 18.34 -7.29
N SER A 31 4.95 18.48 -7.91
CA SER A 31 5.11 18.45 -9.37
C SER A 31 5.29 17.08 -9.97
N THR A 32 5.56 16.08 -9.16
CA THR A 32 5.75 14.69 -9.62
C THR A 32 4.45 14.10 -10.13
N ARG A 33 4.52 13.39 -11.26
CA ARG A 33 3.37 12.71 -11.87
C ARG A 33 3.73 11.29 -12.25
N ILE A 34 2.77 10.42 -12.06
CA ILE A 34 2.80 9.04 -12.52
C ILE A 34 2.50 9.03 -14.02
N ASN A 35 3.36 8.38 -14.81
CA ASN A 35 3.25 8.32 -16.25
C ASN A 35 2.93 6.90 -16.75
N ARG A 36 2.52 6.78 -18.02
CA ARG A 36 2.21 5.51 -18.68
C ARG A 36 1.13 4.69 -17.96
N ILE A 37 0.07 5.38 -17.53
CA ILE A 37 -1.03 4.78 -16.78
C ILE A 37 -1.96 4.02 -17.74
N ASN A 38 -2.28 2.78 -17.40
CA ASN A 38 -3.35 2.03 -18.06
C ASN A 38 -4.67 2.29 -17.33
N GLU A 39 -5.57 3.01 -17.97
CA GLU A 39 -6.84 3.47 -17.39
C GLU A 39 -7.84 2.34 -17.09
N THR A 40 -7.63 1.15 -17.65
CA THR A 40 -8.54 -0.01 -17.47
C THR A 40 -8.18 -0.88 -16.26
N ASP A 41 -7.05 -0.60 -15.61
CA ASP A 41 -6.54 -1.36 -14.49
C ASP A 41 -6.81 -0.66 -13.15
N SER A 42 -7.05 -1.44 -12.10
CA SER A 42 -7.34 -0.93 -10.74
C SER A 42 -6.21 -0.04 -10.20
N LEU A 43 -4.94 -0.40 -10.45
CA LEU A 43 -3.78 0.42 -10.07
C LEU A 43 -3.68 1.68 -10.92
N GLY A 44 -4.02 1.60 -12.19
CA GLY A 44 -4.10 2.75 -13.09
C GLY A 44 -5.16 3.75 -12.63
N ILE A 45 -6.32 3.28 -12.18
CA ILE A 45 -7.36 4.14 -11.60
C ILE A 45 -6.86 4.87 -10.34
N VAL A 46 -6.12 4.15 -9.45
CA VAL A 46 -5.51 4.76 -8.26
C VAL A 46 -4.44 5.79 -8.65
N ALA A 47 -3.58 5.48 -9.61
CA ALA A 47 -2.54 6.37 -10.10
C ALA A 47 -3.13 7.64 -10.74
N LEU A 48 -4.20 7.50 -11.53
CA LEU A 48 -4.95 8.63 -12.08
C LEU A 48 -5.58 9.49 -10.99
N ALA A 49 -6.17 8.85 -9.96
CA ALA A 49 -6.76 9.58 -8.85
C ALA A 49 -5.70 10.35 -8.04
N LEU A 50 -4.51 9.74 -7.81
CA LEU A 50 -3.37 10.39 -7.16
C LEU A 50 -2.82 11.55 -7.99
N ASN A 51 -2.61 11.36 -9.31
CA ASN A 51 -2.21 12.44 -10.21
C ASN A 51 -3.22 13.59 -10.18
N SER A 52 -4.50 13.28 -10.28
CA SER A 52 -5.57 14.28 -10.23
C SER A 52 -5.61 15.02 -8.88
N ALA A 53 -5.38 14.30 -7.77
CA ALA A 53 -5.29 14.92 -6.44
C ALA A 53 -4.05 15.84 -6.33
N ALA A 54 -2.88 15.39 -6.81
CA ALA A 54 -1.66 16.19 -6.81
C ALA A 54 -1.78 17.41 -7.72
N ASP A 55 -2.38 17.26 -8.91
CA ASP A 55 -2.66 18.39 -9.80
C ASP A 55 -3.46 19.47 -9.09
N GLN A 56 -4.49 19.07 -8.39
CA GLN A 56 -5.35 20.01 -7.65
C GLN A 56 -4.61 20.63 -6.47
N MET A 57 -3.83 19.85 -5.71
CA MET A 57 -2.99 20.35 -4.62
C MET A 57 -1.93 21.33 -5.14
N GLU A 58 -1.21 20.98 -6.18
CA GLU A 58 -0.16 21.80 -6.78
C GLU A 58 -0.73 23.12 -7.30
N SER A 59 -1.83 23.06 -8.05
CA SER A 59 -2.51 24.24 -8.58
C SER A 59 -2.99 25.14 -7.45
N PHE A 60 -3.58 24.55 -6.41
CA PHE A 60 -4.06 25.31 -5.26
C PHE A 60 -2.92 25.97 -4.49
N VAL A 61 -1.87 25.23 -4.13
CA VAL A 61 -0.72 25.74 -3.34
C VAL A 61 0.02 26.82 -4.13
N LYS A 62 0.35 26.55 -5.39
CA LYS A 62 1.04 27.54 -6.24
C LYS A 62 0.22 28.80 -6.45
N SER A 63 -1.05 28.66 -6.82
CA SER A 63 -1.93 29.80 -7.05
C SER A 63 -2.16 30.61 -5.79
N THR A 64 -2.37 29.95 -4.65
CA THR A 64 -2.57 30.61 -3.36
C THR A 64 -1.29 31.31 -2.90
N SER A 65 -0.14 30.63 -2.98
CA SER A 65 1.17 31.21 -2.59
C SER A 65 1.55 32.41 -3.48
N HIS A 66 1.30 32.30 -4.80
CA HIS A 66 1.53 33.40 -5.72
C HIS A 66 0.67 34.63 -5.38
N VAL A 67 -0.64 34.43 -5.19
CA VAL A 67 -1.56 35.49 -4.83
C VAL A 67 -1.14 36.16 -3.51
N ILE A 68 -0.79 35.38 -2.49
CA ILE A 68 -0.36 35.90 -1.19
C ILE A 68 0.95 36.69 -1.32
N SER A 69 1.93 36.17 -2.07
CA SER A 69 3.22 36.82 -2.30
C SER A 69 3.07 38.16 -3.01
N GLU A 70 2.31 38.16 -4.09
CA GLU A 70 2.06 39.37 -4.90
C GLU A 70 1.26 40.42 -4.14
N LEU A 71 0.23 40.01 -3.38
CA LEU A 71 -0.53 40.92 -2.50
C LEU A 71 0.37 41.52 -1.42
N SER A 72 1.27 40.72 -0.84
CA SER A 72 2.26 41.19 0.16
C SER A 72 3.24 42.17 -0.46
N GLY A 73 3.56 41.99 -1.75
CA GLY A 73 4.40 42.94 -2.52
C GLY A 73 3.66 44.21 -3.00
N GLY A 74 2.36 44.35 -2.67
CA GLY A 74 1.57 45.53 -3.04
C GLY A 74 0.92 45.46 -4.45
N ASN A 75 1.02 44.31 -5.13
CA ASN A 75 0.37 44.10 -6.43
C ASN A 75 -1.11 43.76 -6.22
N ARG A 76 -2.00 44.71 -6.56
CA ARG A 76 -3.46 44.60 -6.31
C ARG A 76 -4.24 43.95 -7.47
N CYS A 77 -3.57 43.59 -8.56
CA CYS A 77 -4.21 43.03 -9.76
C CYS A 77 -4.10 41.53 -9.88
N VAL A 78 -3.69 40.82 -8.83
CA VAL A 78 -3.45 39.38 -8.84
C VAL A 78 -4.75 38.62 -8.62
N ARG A 79 -4.97 37.57 -9.40
CA ARG A 79 -6.10 36.66 -9.33
C ARG A 79 -5.63 35.24 -9.16
N ILE A 80 -6.41 34.45 -8.45
CA ILE A 80 -6.12 33.01 -8.37
C ILE A 80 -6.57 32.31 -9.65
N TYR A 81 -5.72 31.44 -10.19
CA TYR A 81 -6.10 30.61 -11.32
C TYR A 81 -6.89 29.40 -10.81
N THR A 82 -8.12 29.26 -11.28
CA THR A 82 -9.02 28.15 -10.89
C THR A 82 -9.10 27.05 -11.94
N GLU A 83 -8.47 27.26 -13.09
CA GLU A 83 -8.51 26.31 -14.20
C GLU A 83 -7.88 24.96 -13.79
N GLY A 84 -8.61 23.86 -14.02
CA GLY A 84 -8.20 22.51 -13.62
C GLY A 84 -8.59 22.09 -12.22
N MET A 85 -9.02 23.01 -11.34
CA MET A 85 -9.49 22.68 -9.99
C MET A 85 -10.94 22.18 -10.01
N LYS A 86 -11.27 21.21 -9.12
CA LYS A 86 -12.60 20.61 -9.00
C LYS A 86 -13.01 20.50 -7.53
N GLY A 87 -14.33 20.33 -7.30
CA GLY A 87 -14.87 20.04 -5.97
C GLY A 87 -14.46 21.09 -4.93
N ASP A 88 -13.89 20.64 -3.84
CA ASP A 88 -13.53 21.48 -2.70
C ASP A 88 -12.29 22.36 -2.98
N PHE A 89 -11.35 21.93 -3.81
CA PHE A 89 -10.23 22.77 -4.24
C PHE A 89 -10.71 23.99 -5.04
N MET A 90 -11.66 23.79 -5.93
CA MET A 90 -12.31 24.88 -6.65
C MET A 90 -12.99 25.87 -5.68
N LYS A 91 -13.74 25.33 -4.70
CA LYS A 91 -14.40 26.17 -3.68
C LYS A 91 -13.39 26.93 -2.84
N MET A 92 -12.29 26.28 -2.45
CA MET A 92 -11.20 26.89 -1.68
C MET A 92 -10.49 27.97 -2.49
N ALA A 93 -10.17 27.72 -3.76
CA ALA A 93 -9.57 28.72 -4.63
C ALA A 93 -10.48 29.93 -4.84
N LEU A 94 -11.78 29.69 -5.08
CA LEU A 94 -12.77 30.79 -5.16
C LEU A 94 -12.88 31.57 -3.85
N ALA A 95 -12.78 30.91 -2.69
CA ALA A 95 -12.77 31.56 -1.41
C ALA A 95 -11.53 32.46 -1.24
N VAL A 96 -10.33 31.99 -1.64
CA VAL A 96 -9.08 32.76 -1.62
C VAL A 96 -9.16 33.95 -2.58
N ASP A 97 -9.68 33.77 -3.80
CA ASP A 97 -9.89 34.87 -4.75
C ASP A 97 -10.85 35.93 -4.22
N ASN A 98 -11.92 35.49 -3.56
CA ASN A 98 -12.85 36.41 -2.89
C ASN A 98 -12.20 37.16 -1.74
N VAL A 99 -11.38 36.48 -0.91
CA VAL A 99 -10.60 37.15 0.16
C VAL A 99 -9.64 38.16 -0.44
N SER A 100 -8.89 37.75 -1.45
CA SER A 100 -7.95 38.62 -2.17
C SER A 100 -8.67 39.85 -2.75
N THR A 101 -9.79 39.65 -3.42
CA THR A 101 -10.60 40.73 -4.01
C THR A 101 -11.16 41.65 -2.92
N THR A 102 -11.64 41.10 -1.81
CA THR A 102 -12.19 41.88 -0.68
C THR A 102 -11.10 42.68 0.02
N LEU A 103 -9.89 42.10 0.20
CA LEU A 103 -8.74 42.81 0.76
C LEU A 103 -8.30 43.98 -0.13
N VAL A 104 -8.19 43.76 -1.44
CA VAL A 104 -7.83 44.82 -2.41
C VAL A 104 -8.87 45.92 -2.41
N ASN A 105 -10.16 45.58 -2.50
CA ASN A 105 -11.25 46.57 -2.48
C ASN A 105 -11.32 47.33 -1.11
N GLY A 106 -10.98 46.65 0.00
CA GLY A 106 -10.89 47.27 1.31
C GLY A 106 -9.75 48.27 1.44
N ILE A 107 -8.60 48.01 0.80
CA ILE A 107 -7.45 48.92 0.76
C ILE A 107 -7.77 50.14 -0.10
N ASP A 108 -8.47 50.01 -1.20
CA ASP A 108 -8.86 51.12 -2.09
C ASP A 108 -9.98 51.99 -1.47
N ALA A 109 -10.78 51.44 -0.58
CA ALA A 109 -11.82 52.19 0.15
C ALA A 109 -11.30 52.97 1.35
N THR A 110 -9.96 53.06 1.55
CA THR A 110 -9.32 53.53 2.76
C THR A 110 -9.42 55.03 3.04
N GLU A 111 -10.13 55.81 2.32
CA GLU A 111 -10.17 57.22 2.79
C GLU A 111 -11.34 57.56 3.69
N ASN A 112 -12.37 56.80 3.84
CA ASN A 112 -13.37 57.15 4.88
C ASN A 112 -14.47 56.11 5.04
N PHE A 113 -14.98 55.99 6.24
CA PHE A 113 -16.31 55.54 6.70
C PHE A 113 -17.03 54.39 5.94
N ALA A 114 -16.94 54.33 4.60
CA ALA A 114 -17.46 53.24 3.74
C ALA A 114 -16.78 51.90 4.03
N LEU A 115 -15.51 51.92 4.49
CA LEU A 115 -14.82 50.70 4.93
C LEU A 115 -15.48 50.12 6.18
N LYS A 116 -15.94 50.98 7.11
CA LYS A 116 -16.61 50.56 8.33
C LYS A 116 -17.95 49.94 8.02
N GLU A 117 -18.76 50.55 7.18
CA GLU A 117 -20.06 50.01 6.75
C GLU A 117 -19.87 48.80 5.82
N GLY A 118 -18.98 48.87 4.82
CA GLY A 118 -18.73 47.76 3.93
C GLY A 118 -18.15 46.50 4.62
N ILE A 119 -17.29 46.71 5.61
CA ILE A 119 -16.81 45.59 6.46
C ILE A 119 -17.92 45.09 7.40
N GLU A 120 -18.77 45.97 7.94
CA GLU A 120 -19.89 45.56 8.76
C GLU A 120 -20.99 44.84 7.94
N GLU A 121 -21.29 45.26 6.72
CA GLU A 121 -22.28 44.60 5.84
C GLU A 121 -21.71 43.32 5.15
N SER A 122 -20.48 43.34 4.66
CA SER A 122 -19.87 42.14 4.05
C SER A 122 -19.32 41.16 5.11
N ASN A 123 -19.13 41.61 6.36
CA ASN A 123 -18.68 40.80 7.47
C ASN A 123 -19.78 40.01 8.18
N ASP A 124 -20.89 39.75 7.55
CA ASP A 124 -21.89 38.84 8.11
C ASP A 124 -21.37 37.40 8.25
N GLY A 125 -20.06 37.30 8.51
CA GLY A 125 -19.33 36.07 8.87
C GLY A 125 -18.99 35.17 7.70
N TRP A 126 -19.09 35.62 6.44
CA TRP A 126 -18.80 34.75 5.30
C TRP A 126 -17.35 34.27 5.28
N LEU A 127 -16.36 35.16 5.60
CA LEU A 127 -14.97 34.76 5.69
C LEU A 127 -14.77 33.74 6.82
N ALA A 128 -15.33 34.02 8.01
CA ALA A 128 -15.31 33.09 9.13
C ALA A 128 -16.04 31.77 8.79
N LYS A 129 -17.19 31.85 8.08
CA LYS A 129 -17.94 30.68 7.62
C LYS A 129 -17.12 29.83 6.64
N ASN A 130 -16.43 30.48 5.68
CA ASN A 130 -15.60 29.77 4.72
C ASN A 130 -14.36 29.16 5.36
N LEU A 131 -13.67 29.88 6.24
CA LEU A 131 -12.56 29.36 7.00
C LEU A 131 -12.99 28.21 7.93
N THR A 132 -14.15 28.30 8.56
CA THR A 132 -14.74 27.21 9.36
C THR A 132 -15.05 26.00 8.49
N TYR A 133 -15.53 26.21 7.25
CA TYR A 133 -15.73 25.14 6.30
C TYR A 133 -14.40 24.45 5.92
N ILE A 134 -13.36 25.25 5.62
CA ILE A 134 -12.03 24.73 5.34
C ILE A 134 -11.48 23.94 6.55
N GLN A 135 -11.59 24.52 7.75
CA GLN A 135 -11.22 23.86 8.99
C GLN A 135 -11.89 22.49 9.15
N LYS A 136 -13.20 22.40 8.90
CA LYS A 136 -13.93 21.14 8.93
C LYS A 136 -13.37 20.14 7.92
N ARG A 137 -13.06 20.58 6.69
CA ARG A 137 -12.48 19.72 5.65
C ARG A 137 -11.10 19.21 6.00
N VAL A 138 -10.28 20.05 6.63
CA VAL A 138 -8.95 19.62 7.11
C VAL A 138 -9.08 18.55 8.20
N LEU A 139 -10.04 18.71 9.12
CA LEU A 139 -10.33 17.70 10.15
C LEU A 139 -10.82 16.38 9.54
N GLU A 140 -11.72 16.43 8.56
CA GLU A 140 -12.18 15.24 7.83
C GLU A 140 -11.03 14.55 7.10
N ASN A 141 -10.14 15.31 6.46
CA ASN A 141 -8.95 14.76 5.80
C ASN A 141 -7.99 14.10 6.79
N THR A 142 -7.81 14.69 7.99
CA THR A 142 -6.97 14.09 9.04
C THR A 142 -7.54 12.72 9.46
N GLU A 143 -8.86 12.59 9.54
CA GLU A 143 -9.48 11.30 9.87
C GLU A 143 -9.31 10.25 8.75
N LEU A 144 -9.41 10.69 7.49
CA LEU A 144 -9.10 9.80 6.35
C LEU A 144 -7.64 9.33 6.36
N LEU A 145 -6.70 10.20 6.71
CA LEU A 145 -5.29 9.81 6.83
C LEU A 145 -5.06 8.76 7.91
N LYS A 146 -5.76 8.85 9.05
CA LYS A 146 -5.71 7.79 10.08
C LYS A 146 -6.17 6.44 9.54
N GLN A 147 -7.23 6.42 8.72
CA GLN A 147 -7.68 5.19 8.08
C GLN A 147 -6.61 4.61 7.13
N VAL A 148 -5.86 5.47 6.43
CA VAL A 148 -4.75 5.01 5.58
C VAL A 148 -3.65 4.36 6.41
N VAL A 149 -3.30 4.92 7.58
CA VAL A 149 -2.33 4.30 8.51
C VAL A 149 -2.81 2.93 8.98
N VAL A 150 -4.10 2.81 9.36
CA VAL A 150 -4.68 1.53 9.76
C VAL A 150 -4.58 0.50 8.64
N ASN A 151 -4.90 0.89 7.40
CA ASN A 151 -4.83 0.01 6.24
C ASN A 151 -3.38 -0.38 5.90
N ALA A 152 -2.42 0.55 6.04
CA ALA A 152 -1.01 0.27 5.85
C ALA A 152 -0.51 -0.76 6.89
N ASN A 153 -0.84 -0.58 8.16
CA ASN A 153 -0.49 -1.53 9.22
C ASN A 153 -1.15 -2.90 9.01
N PHE A 154 -2.39 -2.93 8.53
CA PHE A 154 -3.06 -4.17 8.15
C PHE A 154 -2.30 -4.86 7.00
N THR A 155 -1.91 -4.12 5.97
CA THR A 155 -1.12 -4.66 4.84
C THR A 155 0.23 -5.23 5.30
N ALA A 156 0.92 -4.57 6.22
CA ALA A 156 2.17 -5.08 6.80
C ALA A 156 1.94 -6.40 7.56
N THR A 157 0.85 -6.49 8.33
CA THR A 157 0.48 -7.71 9.06
C THR A 157 0.17 -8.86 8.11
N GLU A 158 -0.64 -8.62 7.07
CA GLU A 158 -0.97 -9.62 6.04
C GLU A 158 0.29 -10.08 5.28
N SER A 159 1.21 -9.16 4.98
CA SER A 159 2.49 -9.48 4.36
C SER A 159 3.35 -10.40 5.23
N LYS A 160 3.36 -10.20 6.54
CA LYS A 160 4.01 -11.10 7.49
C LYS A 160 3.40 -12.50 7.50
N MET A 161 2.07 -12.60 7.53
CA MET A 161 1.38 -13.89 7.47
C MET A 161 1.64 -14.60 6.13
N MET A 162 1.63 -13.87 5.02
CA MET A 162 1.97 -14.40 3.71
C MET A 162 3.41 -14.91 3.64
N THR A 163 4.36 -14.24 4.28
CA THR A 163 5.75 -14.71 4.39
C THR A 163 5.84 -16.07 5.08
N ASN A 164 5.09 -16.28 6.16
CA ASN A 164 5.04 -17.58 6.85
C ASN A 164 4.45 -18.67 5.93
N ASN A 165 3.36 -18.40 5.24
CA ASN A 165 2.75 -19.35 4.30
C ASN A 165 3.71 -19.72 3.16
N ILE A 166 4.50 -18.76 2.69
CA ILE A 166 5.54 -18.99 1.66
C ILE A 166 6.64 -19.92 2.18
N ILE A 167 7.07 -19.76 3.42
CA ILE A 167 8.06 -20.63 4.06
C ILE A 167 7.52 -22.06 4.18
N GLU A 168 6.26 -22.25 4.57
CA GLU A 168 5.61 -23.56 4.63
C GLU A 168 5.48 -24.18 3.23
N MET A 169 5.17 -23.39 2.21
CA MET A 169 5.09 -23.84 0.82
C MET A 169 6.47 -24.26 0.28
N ASP A 170 7.55 -23.52 0.57
CA ASP A 170 8.91 -23.92 0.21
C ASP A 170 9.29 -25.25 0.85
N SER A 171 8.97 -25.44 2.13
CA SER A 171 9.17 -26.72 2.82
C SER A 171 8.42 -27.88 2.17
N SER A 172 7.16 -27.65 1.81
CA SER A 172 6.32 -28.66 1.13
C SER A 172 6.85 -29.02 -0.26
N MET A 173 7.37 -28.04 -1.00
CA MET A 173 7.99 -28.27 -2.30
C MET A 173 9.27 -29.10 -2.19
N ARG A 174 10.08 -28.87 -1.15
CA ARG A 174 11.27 -29.70 -0.88
C ARG A 174 10.88 -31.13 -0.58
N GLN A 175 9.91 -31.35 0.32
CA GLN A 175 9.42 -32.69 0.65
C GLN A 175 8.85 -33.42 -0.59
N LEU A 176 8.12 -32.70 -1.45
CA LEU A 176 7.62 -33.25 -2.70
C LEU A 176 8.77 -33.68 -3.60
N ASN A 177 9.78 -32.86 -3.77
CA ASN A 177 10.94 -33.17 -4.59
C ASN A 177 11.71 -34.40 -4.08
N ASP A 178 11.90 -34.49 -2.76
CA ASP A 178 12.56 -35.64 -2.13
C ASP A 178 11.75 -36.91 -2.33
N SER A 179 10.42 -36.86 -2.13
CA SER A 179 9.50 -37.97 -2.37
C SER A 179 9.50 -38.43 -3.83
N MET A 180 9.56 -37.50 -4.79
CA MET A 180 9.66 -37.86 -6.20
C MET A 180 11.00 -38.50 -6.53
N THR A 181 12.08 -38.05 -5.89
CA THR A 181 13.42 -38.66 -6.03
C THR A 181 13.43 -40.10 -5.53
N ASP A 182 12.80 -40.37 -4.38
CA ASP A 182 12.69 -41.72 -3.86
C ASP A 182 11.79 -42.60 -4.73
N THR A 183 10.67 -42.04 -5.22
CA THR A 183 9.79 -42.73 -6.18
C THR A 183 10.57 -43.14 -7.45
N VAL A 184 11.43 -42.30 -7.99
CA VAL A 184 12.24 -42.66 -9.17
C VAL A 184 13.19 -43.83 -8.86
N LYS A 185 13.82 -43.85 -7.66
CA LYS A 185 14.67 -44.99 -7.26
C LYS A 185 13.87 -46.30 -7.11
N GLU A 186 12.67 -46.22 -6.50
CA GLU A 186 11.80 -47.41 -6.38
C GLU A 186 11.37 -47.94 -7.76
N ILE A 187 11.10 -47.04 -8.70
CA ILE A 187 10.76 -47.39 -10.08
C ILE A 187 11.95 -48.07 -10.79
N GLU A 188 13.18 -47.57 -10.59
CA GLU A 188 14.38 -48.21 -11.14
C GLU A 188 14.60 -49.62 -10.59
N GLN A 189 14.36 -49.81 -9.28
CA GLN A 189 14.39 -51.12 -8.65
C GLN A 189 13.32 -52.06 -9.22
N LEU A 190 12.08 -51.55 -9.38
CA LEU A 190 10.98 -52.32 -9.97
C LEU A 190 11.27 -52.73 -11.41
N SER A 191 11.86 -51.83 -12.20
CA SER A 191 12.29 -52.15 -13.57
C SER A 191 13.34 -53.28 -13.62
N ALA A 192 14.34 -53.21 -12.69
CA ALA A 192 15.38 -54.23 -12.58
C ALA A 192 14.77 -55.62 -12.20
N ASN A 193 13.83 -55.61 -11.23
CA ASN A 193 13.15 -56.86 -10.82
C ASN A 193 12.30 -57.43 -11.94
N ALA A 194 11.63 -56.58 -12.73
CA ALA A 194 10.84 -57.04 -13.89
C ALA A 194 11.72 -57.68 -14.99
N GLU A 195 12.92 -57.13 -15.21
CA GLU A 195 13.88 -57.73 -16.16
C GLU A 195 14.38 -59.08 -15.67
N GLU A 196 14.71 -59.24 -14.38
CA GLU A 196 15.12 -60.53 -13.78
C GLU A 196 14.00 -61.57 -13.89
N ILE A 197 12.73 -61.17 -13.71
CA ILE A 197 11.60 -62.10 -13.92
C ILE A 197 11.50 -62.48 -15.39
N ASN A 198 11.67 -61.54 -16.33
CA ASN A 198 11.63 -61.81 -17.77
C ASN A 198 12.70 -62.83 -18.20
N GLU A 199 13.93 -62.66 -17.68
CA GLU A 199 15.00 -63.64 -17.91
C GLU A 199 14.66 -65.01 -17.35
N THR A 200 14.05 -65.03 -16.13
CA THR A 200 13.59 -66.29 -15.50
C THR A 200 12.51 -66.95 -16.32
N MET A 201 11.54 -66.20 -16.84
CA MET A 201 10.47 -66.75 -17.71
C MET A 201 11.01 -67.32 -19.03
N THR A 202 12.03 -66.66 -19.59
CA THR A 202 12.74 -67.18 -20.78
C THR A 202 13.37 -68.55 -20.49
N LEU A 203 14.05 -68.69 -19.33
CA LEU A 203 14.61 -69.96 -18.92
C LEU A 203 13.56 -71.05 -18.69
N ILE A 204 12.42 -70.71 -18.04
CA ILE A 204 11.31 -71.62 -17.79
C ILE A 204 10.72 -72.11 -19.14
N LYS A 205 10.55 -71.21 -20.12
CA LYS A 205 10.09 -71.54 -21.48
C LYS A 205 11.03 -72.51 -22.18
N GLU A 206 12.32 -72.32 -22.11
CA GLU A 206 13.36 -73.21 -22.64
C GLU A 206 13.32 -74.60 -21.97
N ILE A 207 13.16 -74.62 -20.61
CA ILE A 207 13.04 -75.92 -19.89
C ILE A 207 11.78 -76.63 -20.27
N ALA A 208 10.66 -75.93 -20.37
CA ALA A 208 9.37 -76.52 -20.79
C ALA A 208 9.46 -77.06 -22.22
N GLU A 209 10.07 -76.32 -23.14
CA GLU A 209 10.28 -76.84 -24.55
C GLU A 209 11.17 -78.08 -24.58
N ARG A 210 12.26 -78.14 -23.86
CA ARG A 210 13.11 -79.30 -23.73
C ARG A 210 12.34 -80.49 -23.11
N THR A 211 11.52 -80.25 -22.09
CA THR A 211 10.71 -81.23 -21.40
C THR A 211 9.65 -81.81 -22.37
N ASN A 212 9.03 -80.93 -23.18
CA ASN A 212 8.08 -81.29 -24.19
C ASN A 212 8.70 -82.21 -25.25
N LEU A 213 9.93 -81.87 -25.73
CA LEU A 213 10.71 -82.70 -26.66
C LEU A 213 11.12 -84.01 -26.01
N LEU A 214 11.51 -84.06 -24.77
CA LEU A 214 11.83 -85.30 -24.05
C LEU A 214 10.60 -86.22 -23.90
N ALA A 215 9.47 -85.65 -23.55
CA ALA A 215 8.20 -86.37 -23.41
C ALA A 215 7.73 -86.96 -24.76
N LEU A 216 7.84 -86.14 -25.84
CA LEU A 216 7.58 -86.59 -27.17
C LEU A 216 8.43 -87.78 -27.59
N ASN A 217 9.72 -87.72 -27.33
CA ASN A 217 10.65 -88.83 -27.59
C ASN A 217 10.32 -90.08 -26.77
N ALA A 218 9.92 -89.89 -25.49
CA ALA A 218 9.52 -91.00 -24.62
C ALA A 218 8.18 -91.61 -25.09
N ALA A 219 7.23 -90.83 -25.56
CA ALA A 219 5.96 -91.27 -26.10
C ALA A 219 6.17 -92.11 -27.39
N ILE A 220 7.12 -91.64 -28.24
CA ILE A 220 7.47 -92.40 -29.49
C ILE A 220 8.07 -93.77 -29.14
N GLU A 221 9.00 -93.78 -28.14
CA GLU A 221 9.66 -95.03 -27.77
C GLU A 221 8.71 -95.99 -27.03
N ALA A 222 7.81 -95.41 -26.22
CA ALA A 222 6.71 -96.22 -25.60
C ALA A 222 5.76 -96.82 -26.60
N ALA A 223 5.37 -96.12 -27.67
CA ALA A 223 4.60 -96.64 -28.78
C ALA A 223 5.34 -97.74 -29.53
N ARG A 224 6.66 -97.62 -29.60
CA ARG A 224 7.54 -98.61 -30.23
C ARG A 224 7.63 -99.94 -29.47
N ALA A 225 7.48 -99.88 -28.14
CA ALA A 225 7.49 -101.04 -27.24
C ALA A 225 6.18 -101.83 -27.24
N GLY A 226 5.11 -101.37 -27.96
CA GLY A 226 3.85 -102.01 -28.09
C GLY A 226 3.07 -102.22 -26.77
N GLU A 227 2.58 -103.39 -26.49
CA GLU A 227 1.76 -103.73 -25.32
C GLU A 227 2.51 -103.41 -23.99
N TYR A 228 3.85 -103.62 -23.95
CA TYR A 228 4.68 -103.38 -22.80
C TYR A 228 4.95 -101.87 -22.49
N GLY A 229 4.66 -101.02 -23.48
CA GLY A 229 4.88 -99.58 -23.37
C GLY A 229 3.64 -98.79 -22.95
N LYS A 230 2.44 -99.35 -22.88
CA LYS A 230 1.17 -98.63 -22.65
C LYS A 230 1.18 -97.72 -21.40
N GLY A 231 1.71 -98.20 -20.27
CA GLY A 231 1.81 -97.38 -19.05
C GLY A 231 2.76 -96.20 -19.18
N PHE A 232 3.89 -96.37 -19.88
CA PHE A 232 4.87 -95.35 -20.14
C PHE A 232 4.34 -94.30 -21.17
N ALA A 233 3.54 -94.73 -22.14
CA ALA A 233 2.93 -93.78 -23.08
C ALA A 233 1.96 -92.80 -22.38
N VAL A 234 1.13 -93.28 -21.47
CA VAL A 234 0.24 -92.38 -20.67
C VAL A 234 1.02 -91.36 -19.83
N VAL A 235 2.11 -91.77 -19.19
CA VAL A 235 2.95 -90.90 -18.42
C VAL A 235 3.66 -89.83 -19.30
N ALA A 236 4.14 -90.30 -20.47
CA ALA A 236 4.81 -89.39 -21.43
C ALA A 236 3.82 -88.36 -22.00
N ASP A 237 2.59 -88.79 -22.37
CA ASP A 237 1.56 -87.82 -22.81
C ASP A 237 1.14 -86.85 -21.71
N GLU A 238 1.08 -87.27 -20.44
CA GLU A 238 0.76 -86.36 -19.31
C GLU A 238 1.91 -85.36 -19.04
N VAL A 239 3.17 -85.85 -19.12
CA VAL A 239 4.35 -84.92 -19.00
C VAL A 239 4.38 -83.92 -20.18
N ARG A 240 4.01 -84.39 -21.41
CA ARG A 240 3.91 -83.51 -22.57
C ARG A 240 2.88 -82.40 -22.36
N LYS A 241 1.66 -82.73 -21.92
CA LYS A 241 0.61 -81.77 -21.60
C LYS A 241 1.03 -80.76 -20.50
N LEU A 242 1.73 -81.26 -19.47
CA LEU A 242 2.23 -80.44 -18.40
C LEU A 242 3.28 -79.44 -18.91
N ALA A 243 4.19 -79.88 -19.81
CA ALA A 243 5.17 -79.01 -20.44
C ALA A 243 4.52 -77.97 -21.36
N GLU A 244 3.52 -78.35 -22.18
CA GLU A 244 2.75 -77.35 -22.94
C GLU A 244 2.05 -76.36 -22.07
N SER A 245 1.36 -76.76 -21.00
CA SER A 245 0.72 -75.84 -20.04
C SER A 245 1.70 -74.94 -19.29
N THR A 246 2.91 -75.47 -19.02
CA THR A 246 4.00 -74.61 -18.40
C THR A 246 4.48 -73.59 -19.40
N GLN A 247 4.61 -73.92 -20.67
CA GLN A 247 5.03 -72.96 -21.70
C GLN A 247 3.99 -71.89 -21.93
N ASP A 248 2.69 -72.22 -22.01
CA ASP A 248 1.58 -71.28 -22.11
C ASP A 248 1.57 -70.33 -20.91
N SER A 249 1.70 -70.87 -19.68
CA SER A 249 1.75 -70.03 -18.46
C SER A 249 2.95 -69.10 -18.42
N ALA A 250 4.11 -69.55 -18.92
CA ALA A 250 5.30 -68.69 -19.01
C ALA A 250 5.11 -67.56 -20.05
N GLU A 251 4.38 -67.86 -21.13
CA GLU A 251 4.03 -66.84 -22.14
C GLU A 251 3.08 -65.77 -21.58
N ASP A 252 2.03 -66.18 -20.87
CA ASP A 252 1.08 -65.28 -20.17
C ASP A 252 1.82 -64.38 -19.18
N ILE A 253 2.75 -64.94 -18.39
CA ILE A 253 3.55 -64.12 -17.44
C ILE A 253 4.44 -63.14 -18.20
N THR A 254 5.03 -63.52 -19.31
CA THR A 254 5.86 -62.64 -20.11
C THR A 254 5.03 -61.46 -20.66
N GLU A 255 3.80 -61.69 -21.07
CA GLU A 255 2.89 -60.62 -21.50
C GLU A 255 2.56 -59.65 -20.34
N ILE A 256 2.32 -60.17 -19.14
CA ILE A 256 2.12 -59.37 -17.93
C ILE A 256 3.36 -58.50 -17.65
N ILE A 257 4.56 -59.06 -17.77
CA ILE A 257 5.81 -58.30 -17.56
C ILE A 257 5.98 -57.18 -18.59
N VAL A 258 5.63 -57.39 -19.85
CA VAL A 258 5.65 -56.33 -20.88
C VAL A 258 4.70 -55.19 -20.48
N HIS A 259 3.49 -55.53 -20.03
CA HIS A 259 2.55 -54.51 -19.52
C HIS A 259 3.06 -53.79 -18.27
N LEU A 260 3.69 -54.52 -17.35
CA LEU A 260 4.32 -53.94 -16.16
C LEU A 260 5.40 -52.96 -16.54
N ASN A 261 6.35 -53.30 -17.41
CA ASN A 261 7.40 -52.45 -17.89
C ASN A 261 6.88 -51.17 -18.53
N LYS A 262 5.81 -51.23 -19.32
CA LYS A 262 5.15 -50.06 -19.88
C LYS A 262 4.61 -49.16 -18.79
N SER A 263 3.93 -49.69 -17.78
CA SER A 263 3.38 -48.95 -16.66
C SER A 263 4.47 -48.29 -15.84
N VAL A 264 5.58 -48.96 -15.60
CA VAL A 264 6.79 -48.50 -14.93
C VAL A 264 7.34 -47.26 -15.65
N GLU A 265 7.49 -47.30 -16.97
CA GLU A 265 8.01 -46.16 -17.76
C GLU A 265 7.05 -44.96 -17.76
N GLU A 266 5.74 -45.22 -17.79
CA GLU A 266 4.72 -44.16 -17.64
C GLU A 266 4.81 -43.47 -16.26
N ILE A 267 4.99 -44.23 -15.17
CA ILE A 267 5.14 -43.70 -13.82
C ILE A 267 6.43 -42.91 -13.70
N LYS A 268 7.54 -43.42 -14.26
CA LYS A 268 8.84 -42.72 -14.29
C LYS A 268 8.72 -41.35 -14.98
N THR A 269 8.06 -41.31 -16.13
CA THR A 269 7.81 -40.08 -16.87
C THR A 269 7.00 -39.08 -16.04
N LYS A 270 5.95 -39.51 -15.35
CA LYS A 270 5.13 -38.70 -14.49
C LYS A 270 5.92 -38.17 -13.27
N ALA A 271 6.78 -39.01 -12.67
CA ALA A 271 7.62 -38.57 -11.53
C ALA A 271 8.61 -37.48 -11.95
N LEU A 272 9.29 -37.63 -13.08
CA LEU A 272 10.19 -36.62 -13.65
C LEU A 272 9.45 -35.32 -14.00
N GLN A 273 8.26 -35.43 -14.57
CA GLN A 273 7.41 -34.25 -14.84
C GLN A 273 7.01 -33.53 -13.55
N SER A 274 6.70 -34.27 -12.48
CA SER A 274 6.38 -33.70 -11.16
C SER A 274 7.58 -32.98 -10.54
N GLN A 275 8.82 -33.49 -10.71
CA GLN A 275 10.04 -32.80 -10.28
C GLN A 275 10.23 -31.47 -11.03
N LEU A 276 10.01 -31.43 -12.34
CA LEU A 276 10.09 -30.19 -13.11
C LEU A 276 9.05 -29.16 -12.66
N LEU A 277 7.81 -29.61 -12.40
CA LEU A 277 6.75 -28.74 -11.89
C LEU A 277 7.08 -28.21 -10.48
N SER A 278 7.65 -29.04 -9.61
CA SER A 278 8.11 -28.65 -8.28
C SER A 278 9.21 -27.58 -8.35
N SER A 279 10.19 -27.77 -9.23
CA SER A 279 11.26 -26.78 -9.45
C SER A 279 10.73 -25.43 -9.96
N ALA A 280 9.81 -25.46 -10.94
CA ALA A 280 9.17 -24.25 -11.46
C ALA A 280 8.30 -23.57 -10.39
N SER A 281 7.64 -24.34 -9.52
CA SER A 281 6.86 -23.82 -8.38
C SER A 281 7.77 -23.16 -7.35
N LYS A 282 8.95 -23.73 -7.10
CA LYS A 282 9.95 -23.14 -6.21
C LYS A 282 10.38 -21.75 -6.69
N GLU A 283 10.72 -21.60 -7.96
CA GLU A 283 11.10 -20.31 -8.55
C GLU A 283 10.02 -19.24 -8.32
N LYS A 284 8.76 -19.64 -8.48
CA LYS A 284 7.60 -18.76 -8.22
C LYS A 284 7.46 -18.40 -6.75
N THR A 285 7.75 -19.33 -5.86
CA THR A 285 7.74 -19.11 -4.40
C THR A 285 8.82 -18.10 -4.00
N ASP A 286 10.02 -18.18 -4.58
CA ASP A 286 11.11 -17.22 -4.34
C ASP A 286 10.72 -15.80 -4.81
N LEU A 287 10.05 -15.68 -5.97
CA LEU A 287 9.51 -14.42 -6.45
C LEU A 287 8.43 -13.85 -5.53
N LEU A 288 7.50 -14.71 -5.07
CA LEU A 288 6.48 -14.32 -4.09
C LEU A 288 7.08 -13.79 -2.80
N GLN A 289 8.13 -14.43 -2.28
CA GLN A 289 8.83 -13.99 -1.08
C GLN A 289 9.40 -12.58 -1.23
N THR A 290 10.05 -12.31 -2.37
CA THR A 290 10.59 -10.99 -2.68
C THR A 290 9.50 -9.94 -2.76
N THR A 291 8.41 -10.27 -3.44
CA THR A 291 7.25 -9.36 -3.60
C THR A 291 6.59 -9.05 -2.26
N THR A 292 6.37 -10.08 -1.43
CA THR A 292 5.75 -9.92 -0.10
C THR A 292 6.62 -9.07 0.82
N LYS A 293 7.95 -9.26 0.79
CA LYS A 293 8.88 -8.41 1.54
C LYS A 293 8.82 -6.95 1.07
N SER A 294 8.68 -6.73 -0.23
CA SER A 294 8.52 -5.39 -0.78
C SER A 294 7.20 -4.75 -0.32
N LEU A 295 6.09 -5.51 -0.27
CA LEU A 295 4.81 -5.03 0.25
C LEU A 295 4.89 -4.62 1.72
N ASP A 296 5.54 -5.41 2.57
CA ASP A 296 5.76 -5.07 3.98
C ASP A 296 6.52 -3.74 4.11
N THR A 297 7.63 -3.59 3.39
CA THR A 297 8.39 -2.34 3.37
C THR A 297 7.54 -1.16 2.92
N LYS A 298 6.76 -1.32 1.83
CA LYS A 298 5.91 -0.26 1.29
C LYS A 298 4.77 0.13 2.23
N ALA A 299 4.23 -0.82 2.97
CA ALA A 299 3.21 -0.55 3.98
C ALA A 299 3.77 0.34 5.10
N HIS A 300 4.97 0.03 5.60
CA HIS A 300 5.64 0.86 6.60
C HIS A 300 5.97 2.27 6.07
N GLU A 301 6.56 2.36 4.88
CA GLU A 301 6.82 3.65 4.23
C GLU A 301 5.54 4.49 4.06
N THR A 302 4.42 3.85 3.69
CA THR A 302 3.12 4.53 3.57
C THR A 302 2.65 5.07 4.93
N SER A 303 2.78 4.28 5.99
CA SER A 303 2.41 4.72 7.35
C SER A 303 3.22 5.95 7.77
N ASP A 304 4.53 5.95 7.52
CA ASP A 304 5.42 7.06 7.87
C ASP A 304 5.06 8.33 7.09
N VAL A 305 4.87 8.22 5.77
CA VAL A 305 4.46 9.35 4.91
C VAL A 305 3.14 9.96 5.38
N VAL A 306 2.18 9.12 5.73
CA VAL A 306 0.86 9.59 6.18
C VAL A 306 0.91 10.24 7.56
N ASN A 307 1.71 9.70 8.48
CA ASN A 307 1.95 10.35 9.77
C ASN A 307 2.53 11.76 9.57
N HIS A 308 3.49 11.90 8.68
CA HIS A 308 4.08 13.18 8.26
C HIS A 308 3.04 14.16 7.72
N ALA A 309 2.22 13.68 6.77
CA ALA A 309 1.15 14.49 6.17
C ALA A 309 0.14 14.96 7.25
N SER A 310 -0.16 14.11 8.23
CA SER A 310 -1.06 14.42 9.33
C SER A 310 -0.53 15.56 10.22
N GLU A 311 0.78 15.56 10.51
CA GLU A 311 1.40 16.64 11.29
C GLU A 311 1.37 17.97 10.53
N ARG A 312 1.61 17.96 9.22
CA ARG A 312 1.51 19.17 8.39
C ARG A 312 0.07 19.70 8.32
N LEU A 313 -0.92 18.80 8.18
CA LEU A 313 -2.32 19.20 8.22
C LEU A 313 -2.71 19.81 9.58
N PHE A 314 -2.14 19.31 10.68
CA PHE A 314 -2.34 19.92 11.98
C PHE A 314 -1.80 21.36 12.03
N VAL A 315 -0.61 21.62 11.49
CA VAL A 315 -0.07 23.00 11.39
C VAL A 315 -1.03 23.89 10.61
N SER A 316 -1.47 23.45 9.42
CA SER A 316 -2.43 24.21 8.62
C SER A 316 -3.74 24.47 9.35
N LEU A 317 -4.20 23.52 10.16
CA LEU A 317 -5.39 23.68 10.99
C LEU A 317 -5.19 24.75 12.07
N VAL A 318 -4.03 24.78 12.70
CA VAL A 318 -3.64 25.79 13.68
C VAL A 318 -3.56 27.18 13.05
N GLU A 319 -3.01 27.29 11.84
CA GLU A 319 -2.96 28.54 11.08
C GLU A 319 -4.36 29.08 10.78
N ILE A 320 -5.26 28.22 10.32
CA ILE A 320 -6.67 28.56 10.08
C ILE A 320 -7.33 29.04 11.39
N ASP A 321 -7.09 28.35 12.50
CA ASP A 321 -7.64 28.71 13.82
C ASP A 321 -7.20 30.13 14.22
N HIS A 322 -5.93 30.47 14.01
CA HIS A 322 -5.41 31.80 14.37
C HIS A 322 -5.89 32.91 13.42
N VAL A 323 -6.07 32.60 12.13
CA VAL A 323 -6.71 33.53 11.20
C VAL A 323 -8.16 33.78 11.61
N LEU A 324 -8.92 32.72 11.93
CA LEU A 324 -10.29 32.81 12.44
C LEU A 324 -10.36 33.64 13.74
N PHE A 325 -9.43 33.35 14.66
CA PHE A 325 -9.32 34.08 15.92
C PHE A 325 -9.13 35.58 15.67
N LYS A 326 -8.17 35.97 14.81
CA LYS A 326 -7.91 37.36 14.46
C LYS A 326 -9.13 38.03 13.81
N VAL A 327 -9.66 37.42 12.72
CA VAL A 327 -10.80 37.99 11.98
C VAL A 327 -12.01 38.19 12.89
N SER A 328 -12.33 37.21 13.72
CA SER A 328 -13.48 37.28 14.63
C SER A 328 -13.30 38.38 15.70
N ASN A 329 -12.08 38.55 16.20
CA ASN A 329 -11.82 39.57 17.22
C ASN A 329 -11.61 40.97 16.63
N TYR A 330 -11.04 41.09 15.41
CA TYR A 330 -10.97 42.39 14.72
C TYR A 330 -12.38 42.95 14.42
N ALA A 331 -13.34 42.05 14.05
CA ALA A 331 -14.74 42.48 13.90
C ALA A 331 -15.35 43.04 15.20
N LYS A 332 -14.89 42.57 16.39
CA LYS A 332 -15.37 43.09 17.67
C LYS A 332 -14.84 44.51 17.95
N ILE A 333 -13.67 44.92 17.42
CA ILE A 333 -13.12 46.26 17.60
C ILE A 333 -14.12 47.37 17.23
N PHE A 334 -14.94 47.12 16.21
CA PHE A 334 -15.95 48.08 15.71
C PHE A 334 -17.30 47.98 16.39
N LYS A 335 -17.59 46.87 17.12
CA LYS A 335 -18.88 46.58 17.73
C LYS A 335 -18.92 46.75 19.26
N LEU A 336 -17.73 46.66 19.89
CA LEU A 336 -17.56 46.68 21.32
C LEU A 336 -17.89 48.08 21.88
N LYS A 337 -18.62 48.14 23.00
CA LYS A 337 -18.97 49.37 23.72
C LYS A 337 -18.26 49.41 25.06
N GLN A 338 -18.22 50.58 25.66
CA GLN A 338 -17.71 50.76 27.01
C GLN A 338 -18.49 49.89 28.00
N HIS A 339 -17.74 49.19 28.86
CA HIS A 339 -18.23 48.26 29.88
C HIS A 339 -18.78 46.95 29.34
N ASP A 340 -18.62 46.66 28.02
CA ASP A 340 -18.93 45.35 27.52
C ASP A 340 -17.95 44.29 28.07
N LYS A 341 -18.46 43.09 28.29
CA LYS A 341 -17.62 41.97 28.71
C LYS A 341 -16.72 41.52 27.56
N VAL A 342 -15.42 41.52 27.79
CA VAL A 342 -14.43 41.01 26.83
C VAL A 342 -14.22 39.52 27.10
N ASP A 343 -14.56 38.69 26.10
CA ASP A 343 -14.30 37.25 26.13
C ASP A 343 -13.35 36.88 24.96
N VAL A 344 -12.08 36.63 25.31
CA VAL A 344 -11.01 36.26 24.38
C VAL A 344 -10.39 34.99 24.89
N ILE A 345 -10.39 33.95 24.06
CA ILE A 345 -9.75 32.66 24.39
C ILE A 345 -8.27 32.89 24.65
N SER A 346 -7.75 32.28 25.72
CA SER A 346 -6.32 32.37 26.05
C SER A 346 -5.49 31.48 25.10
N HIS A 347 -4.19 31.78 25.01
CA HIS A 347 -3.26 30.98 24.23
C HIS A 347 -3.08 29.57 24.80
N HIS A 348 -3.39 29.28 26.05
CA HIS A 348 -3.41 27.94 26.65
C HIS A 348 -4.67 27.15 26.27
N ASP A 349 -5.81 27.81 26.12
CA ASP A 349 -7.11 27.18 25.92
C ASP A 349 -7.42 26.93 24.43
N CYS A 350 -6.68 27.57 23.52
CA CYS A 350 -6.85 27.33 22.08
C CYS A 350 -6.32 25.94 21.68
N ARG A 351 -6.57 25.52 20.45
CA ARG A 351 -6.14 24.19 19.95
C ARG A 351 -4.62 24.02 20.02
N LEU A 352 -3.86 25.03 19.61
CA LEU A 352 -2.40 25.00 19.67
C LEU A 352 -1.91 24.89 21.11
N GLY A 353 -2.48 25.65 22.04
CA GLY A 353 -2.11 25.58 23.44
C GLY A 353 -2.34 24.20 24.06
N LYS A 354 -3.52 23.62 23.84
CA LYS A 354 -3.82 22.26 24.29
C LYS A 354 -2.91 21.22 23.66
N TRP A 355 -2.63 21.32 22.37
CA TRP A 355 -1.70 20.45 21.67
C TRP A 355 -0.29 20.62 22.25
N TYR A 356 0.15 21.85 22.46
CA TYR A 356 1.47 22.16 22.97
C TYR A 356 1.73 21.50 24.34
N GLU A 357 0.78 21.58 25.27
CA GLU A 357 0.91 21.03 26.61
C GLU A 357 0.79 19.49 26.68
N ALA A 358 0.19 18.85 25.68
CA ALA A 358 -0.05 17.41 25.61
C ALA A 358 0.80 16.73 24.52
N TYR A 359 0.19 16.46 23.38
CA TYR A 359 0.82 15.73 22.27
C TYR A 359 2.11 16.40 21.76
N GLY A 360 2.12 17.73 21.64
CA GLY A 360 3.28 18.48 21.20
C GLY A 360 4.47 18.29 22.11
N LYS A 361 4.26 18.30 23.42
CA LYS A 361 5.30 18.06 24.41
C LYS A 361 5.92 16.67 24.29
N GLU A 362 5.10 15.67 24.09
CA GLU A 362 5.55 14.28 23.98
C GLU A 362 6.32 14.02 22.68
N HIS A 363 5.83 14.55 21.56
CA HIS A 363 6.33 14.20 20.24
C HIS A 363 7.31 15.21 19.63
N PHE A 364 7.32 16.45 20.11
CA PHE A 364 8.14 17.56 19.62
C PHE A 364 8.99 18.22 20.71
N GLY A 365 8.82 17.88 21.98
CA GLY A 365 9.49 18.53 23.09
C GLY A 365 11.01 18.57 23.01
N SER A 366 11.62 17.60 22.32
CA SER A 366 13.06 17.56 22.03
C SER A 366 13.46 18.22 20.70
N THR A 367 12.49 18.68 19.91
CA THR A 367 12.75 19.30 18.59
C THR A 367 13.16 20.72 18.76
N GLN A 368 14.19 21.15 18.02
CA GLN A 368 14.61 22.55 18.01
C GLN A 368 13.46 23.44 17.52
N GLY A 369 13.16 24.48 18.25
CA GLY A 369 12.09 25.44 17.97
C GLY A 369 10.77 25.14 18.69
N TYR A 370 10.61 23.97 19.36
CA TYR A 370 9.39 23.70 20.12
C TYR A 370 9.11 24.75 21.21
N SER A 371 10.12 25.12 22.00
CA SER A 371 9.99 26.15 23.03
C SER A 371 9.74 27.55 22.46
N ASP A 372 10.19 27.79 21.25
CA ASP A 372 10.24 29.13 20.65
C ASP A 372 8.87 29.60 20.16
N ILE A 373 7.90 28.65 19.93
CA ILE A 373 6.53 29.00 19.50
C ILE A 373 5.69 29.66 20.63
N ILE A 374 6.08 29.52 21.92
CA ILE A 374 5.28 29.99 23.06
C ILE A 374 5.13 31.50 23.02
N GLU A 375 6.24 32.23 22.89
CA GLU A 375 6.25 33.68 22.97
C GLU A 375 5.42 34.33 21.85
N PRO A 376 5.64 34.05 20.56
CA PRO A 376 4.81 34.62 19.50
C PRO A 376 3.35 34.23 19.63
N HIS A 377 3.04 32.99 20.06
CA HIS A 377 1.66 32.52 20.29
C HIS A 377 0.98 33.35 21.41
N ALA A 378 1.63 33.50 22.57
CA ALA A 378 1.12 34.31 23.68
C ALA A 378 0.93 35.79 23.29
N ARG A 379 1.83 36.31 22.46
CA ARG A 379 1.77 37.67 21.93
C ARG A 379 0.54 37.90 21.06
N VAL A 380 0.21 36.98 20.14
CA VAL A 380 -0.99 37.08 19.31
C VAL A 380 -2.23 37.21 20.16
N HIS A 381 -2.46 36.28 21.12
CA HIS A 381 -3.63 36.30 22.00
C HIS A 381 -3.65 37.50 22.94
N GLY A 382 -2.48 37.82 23.52
CA GLY A 382 -2.33 38.95 24.49
C GLY A 382 -2.61 40.31 23.85
N LYS A 383 -2.11 40.54 22.64
CA LYS A 383 -2.32 41.80 21.93
C LYS A 383 -3.74 42.01 21.46
N VAL A 384 -4.41 40.93 21.01
CA VAL A 384 -5.85 41.00 20.71
C VAL A 384 -6.65 41.35 21.95
N LYS A 385 -6.35 40.72 23.08
CA LYS A 385 -7.01 41.00 24.36
C LYS A 385 -6.75 42.44 24.82
N GLU A 386 -5.53 42.95 24.71
CA GLU A 386 -5.14 44.33 25.07
C GLU A 386 -5.95 45.38 24.32
N ILE A 387 -6.17 45.19 22.99
CA ILE A 387 -7.03 46.08 22.19
C ILE A 387 -8.47 46.07 22.72
N LEU A 388 -9.05 44.90 22.89
CA LEU A 388 -10.45 44.78 23.27
C LEU A 388 -10.71 45.25 24.72
N ASP A 389 -9.81 44.96 25.66
CA ASP A 389 -9.89 45.43 27.04
C ASP A 389 -9.82 46.98 27.11
N THR A 390 -8.93 47.62 26.30
CA THR A 390 -8.83 49.06 26.20
C THR A 390 -10.13 49.68 25.69
N ILE A 391 -10.73 49.15 24.65
CA ILE A 391 -12.01 49.61 24.11
C ILE A 391 -13.12 49.46 25.15
N ALA A 392 -13.17 48.31 25.83
CA ALA A 392 -14.18 48.06 26.86
C ALA A 392 -14.04 48.99 28.09
N ALA A 393 -12.79 49.38 28.45
CA ALA A 393 -12.56 50.27 29.53
C ALA A 393 -12.88 51.74 29.18
N GLU A 394 -12.46 52.20 28.02
CA GLU A 394 -12.47 53.62 27.63
C GLU A 394 -13.61 53.99 26.65
N GLY A 395 -14.34 53.01 26.14
CA GLY A 395 -15.37 53.16 25.08
C GLY A 395 -14.79 53.39 23.70
N LYS A 396 -13.53 53.64 23.57
CA LYS A 396 -12.77 53.78 22.31
C LYS A 396 -11.27 53.54 22.57
N ALA A 397 -10.54 53.21 21.53
CA ALA A 397 -9.09 53.21 21.56
C ALA A 397 -8.54 54.12 20.43
N ASP A 398 -7.35 54.70 20.65
CA ASP A 398 -6.69 55.52 19.63
C ASP A 398 -6.34 54.68 18.37
N LYS A 399 -6.55 55.26 17.20
CA LYS A 399 -6.25 54.60 15.90
C LYS A 399 -4.78 54.14 15.82
N LYS A 400 -3.83 54.94 16.28
CA LYS A 400 -2.42 54.60 16.30
C LYS A 400 -2.14 53.38 17.18
N PHE A 401 -2.78 53.33 18.36
CA PHE A 401 -2.68 52.20 19.27
C PHE A 401 -3.21 50.92 18.66
N ILE A 402 -4.40 50.97 18.04
CA ILE A 402 -5.00 49.80 17.39
C ILE A 402 -4.10 49.31 16.27
N LEU A 403 -3.69 50.22 15.34
CA LEU A 403 -2.86 49.82 14.19
C LEU A 403 -1.52 49.24 14.63
N LYS A 404 -0.85 49.82 15.60
CA LYS A 404 0.40 49.30 16.13
C LYS A 404 0.26 47.92 16.74
N ASN A 405 -0.80 47.67 17.51
CA ASN A 405 -1.07 46.32 18.05
C ASN A 405 -1.43 45.32 16.96
N ILE A 406 -2.15 45.73 15.91
CA ILE A 406 -2.43 44.86 14.75
C ILE A 406 -1.13 44.50 14.02
N GLU A 407 -0.22 45.45 13.79
CA GLU A 407 1.13 45.20 13.24
C GLU A 407 1.91 44.19 14.09
N ASP A 408 1.90 44.36 15.42
CA ASP A 408 2.53 43.39 16.34
C ASP A 408 1.88 42.00 16.29
N ILE A 409 0.57 41.93 16.17
CA ILE A 409 -0.17 40.68 16.02
C ILE A 409 0.21 39.95 14.70
N GLU A 410 0.24 40.70 13.60
CA GLU A 410 0.57 40.10 12.29
C GLU A 410 2.04 39.67 12.25
N ALA A 411 2.97 40.45 12.79
CA ALA A 411 4.36 40.08 12.94
C ALA A 411 4.54 38.81 13.80
N ALA A 412 3.89 38.76 14.96
CA ALA A 412 3.92 37.58 15.83
C ALA A 412 3.27 36.34 15.17
N THR A 413 2.18 36.52 14.40
CA THR A 413 1.54 35.46 13.66
C THR A 413 2.48 34.88 12.60
N ASN A 414 3.14 35.70 11.81
CA ASN A 414 4.07 35.22 10.77
C ASN A 414 5.25 34.47 11.40
N ILE A 415 5.80 34.94 12.50
CA ILE A 415 6.86 34.24 13.24
C ILE A 415 6.34 32.88 13.72
N LEU A 416 5.18 32.88 14.36
CA LEU A 416 4.55 31.63 14.85
C LEU A 416 4.37 30.58 13.72
N PHE A 417 3.82 30.99 12.58
CA PHE A 417 3.56 30.09 11.46
C PHE A 417 4.86 29.54 10.88
N THR A 418 5.86 30.39 10.65
CA THR A 418 7.19 29.96 10.19
C THR A 418 7.83 28.96 11.16
N MET A 419 7.74 29.22 12.47
CA MET A 419 8.30 28.33 13.50
C MET A 419 7.59 26.98 13.55
N LEU A 420 6.28 26.95 13.39
CA LEU A 420 5.50 25.71 13.34
C LEU A 420 5.86 24.87 12.11
N GLU A 421 5.98 25.48 10.92
CA GLU A 421 6.42 24.79 9.72
C GLU A 421 7.85 24.23 9.84
N ASP A 422 8.77 25.06 10.34
CA ASP A 422 10.17 24.68 10.59
C ASP A 422 10.28 23.50 11.57
N MET A 423 9.52 23.56 12.65
CA MET A 423 9.51 22.53 13.69
C MET A 423 9.08 21.17 13.10
N VAL A 424 8.00 21.14 12.32
CA VAL A 424 7.53 19.91 11.67
C VAL A 424 8.53 19.44 10.62
N SER A 425 9.07 20.34 9.81
CA SER A 425 10.06 19.97 8.78
C SER A 425 11.32 19.37 9.37
N LYS A 426 11.83 19.92 10.49
CA LYS A 426 13.05 19.43 11.16
C LYS A 426 12.87 18.11 11.90
N LYS A 427 11.65 17.78 12.33
CA LYS A 427 11.38 16.49 12.97
C LYS A 427 11.60 15.31 12.01
N PHE A 428 11.43 15.54 10.74
CA PHE A 428 11.37 14.49 9.71
C PHE A 428 12.51 14.63 8.66
N ALA A 429 13.39 15.60 8.82
CA ALA A 429 14.64 15.68 8.09
C ALA A 429 15.70 14.75 8.70
#